data_a6c00262aa7a69b9c0a2406856aeedee
#
_entry.id   a6c00262aa7a69b9c0a2406856aeedee
#
_cell.length_a   1.000
_cell.length_b   1.000
_cell.length_c   1.000
_cell.angle_alpha   90.00
_cell.angle_beta   90.00
_cell.angle_gamma   90.00
#
_symmetry.space_group_name_H-M   'P 1'
#
loop_
_entity.id
_entity.type
_entity.pdbx_description
1 polymer ?
#
loop_
_entity_poly.entity_id
_entity_poly.type
_entity_poly.pdbx_seq_one_letter_code
_entity_poly.pdbx_strand_id
1 'polypeptide(L)'
;MMTTQLSTRLSISAWLIGILLSTAAMFLGYNLGSDTARLLGGEPGIWARMGKGLVWGGVMAGLHWPIVRAGGVLPTRFLAASAVGFAAGYPLGQTIQGILVLHWSLNWTGYWLAVATFGLFLGVPQWWIFRRHMKRAGLWVLFSVTGWMLTGLAWINFRAGDGLDSIAYGIVTGIGLVWLVRSQLPEPERKGVS
;
A
#
# COMPACT_ATOMS: atom_id res chain seq x y z
N MET A 1 28.37 11.66 -22.93
CA MET A 1 28.38 12.62 -21.80
C MET A 1 26.98 13.01 -21.30
N MET A 2 25.93 12.30 -21.71
CA MET A 2 24.51 12.63 -21.40
C MET A 2 23.89 11.76 -20.27
N THR A 3 24.59 10.77 -19.79
CA THR A 3 24.06 9.80 -18.83
C THR A 3 24.18 10.21 -17.36
N THR A 4 25.03 11.19 -17.05
CA THR A 4 25.31 11.59 -15.66
C THR A 4 24.31 12.60 -15.08
N GLN A 5 23.53 13.28 -15.89
CA GLN A 5 22.54 14.25 -15.40
C GLN A 5 21.17 13.62 -15.04
N LEU A 6 20.88 12.43 -15.55
CA LEU A 6 19.63 11.72 -15.22
C LEU A 6 19.61 11.14 -13.80
N SER A 7 20.76 10.80 -13.23
CA SER A 7 20.83 10.16 -11.92
C SER A 7 20.54 11.09 -10.74
N THR A 8 20.86 12.37 -10.88
CA THR A 8 20.73 13.36 -9.77
C THR A 8 19.36 14.05 -9.73
N ARG A 9 18.65 14.13 -10.87
CA ARG A 9 17.32 14.74 -10.94
C ARG A 9 16.16 13.82 -10.55
N LEU A 10 16.40 12.54 -10.36
CA LEU A 10 15.46 11.59 -9.74
C LEU A 10 15.26 11.86 -8.22
N SER A 11 15.79 12.99 -7.70
CA SER A 11 15.88 13.16 -6.26
C SER A 11 14.55 13.48 -5.58
N ILE A 12 14.07 14.67 -5.70
CA ILE A 12 12.88 15.13 -4.98
C ILE A 12 11.59 14.75 -5.73
N SER A 13 11.58 14.87 -7.05
CA SER A 13 10.43 14.60 -7.89
C SER A 13 9.95 13.13 -7.80
N ALA A 14 10.86 12.16 -7.72
CA ALA A 14 10.48 10.76 -7.60
C ALA A 14 9.82 10.47 -6.24
N TRP A 15 10.28 11.08 -5.16
CA TRP A 15 9.68 10.94 -3.84
C TRP A 15 8.28 11.56 -3.82
N LEU A 16 8.12 12.77 -4.36
CA LEU A 16 6.83 13.44 -4.47
C LEU A 16 5.85 12.64 -5.33
N ILE A 17 6.28 12.11 -6.47
CA ILE A 17 5.46 11.23 -7.31
C ILE A 17 5.05 9.98 -6.53
N GLY A 18 5.98 9.35 -5.80
CA GLY A 18 5.69 8.19 -4.98
C GLY A 18 4.61 8.47 -3.93
N ILE A 19 4.74 9.58 -3.21
CA ILE A 19 3.77 10.02 -2.21
C ILE A 19 2.42 10.31 -2.87
N LEU A 20 2.39 11.07 -3.95
CA LEU A 20 1.16 11.44 -4.66
C LEU A 20 0.42 10.20 -5.21
N LEU A 21 1.14 9.28 -5.86
CA LEU A 21 0.54 8.06 -6.38
C LEU A 21 0.00 7.17 -5.28
N SER A 22 0.72 7.03 -4.16
CA SER A 22 0.26 6.23 -3.02
C SER A 22 -0.93 6.87 -2.30
N THR A 23 -0.95 8.20 -2.17
CA THR A 23 -2.09 8.94 -1.63
C THR A 23 -3.33 8.78 -2.53
N ALA A 24 -3.16 8.98 -3.84
CA ALA A 24 -4.23 8.77 -4.80
C ALA A 24 -4.72 7.31 -4.81
N ALA A 25 -3.80 6.35 -4.69
CA ALA A 25 -4.12 4.93 -4.62
C ALA A 25 -5.00 4.59 -3.42
N MET A 26 -4.69 5.15 -2.27
CA MET A 26 -5.48 4.97 -1.05
C MET A 26 -6.87 5.60 -1.21
N PHE A 27 -6.93 6.85 -1.62
CA PHE A 27 -8.19 7.60 -1.78
C PHE A 27 -9.11 7.00 -2.84
N LEU A 28 -8.61 6.80 -4.06
CA LEU A 28 -9.40 6.24 -5.16
C LEU A 28 -9.79 4.79 -4.90
N GLY A 29 -8.87 4.00 -4.35
CA GLY A 29 -9.13 2.60 -4.01
C GLY A 29 -10.24 2.46 -2.98
N TYR A 30 -10.25 3.28 -1.94
CA TYR A 30 -11.30 3.30 -0.94
C TYR A 30 -12.66 3.65 -1.54
N ASN A 31 -12.74 4.71 -2.33
CA ASN A 31 -14.00 5.19 -2.91
C ASN A 31 -14.57 4.17 -3.92
N LEU A 32 -13.77 3.74 -4.91
CA LEU A 32 -14.20 2.77 -5.90
C LEU A 32 -14.53 1.40 -5.27
N GLY A 33 -13.76 0.99 -4.27
CA GLY A 33 -14.07 -0.21 -3.50
C GLY A 33 -15.39 -0.10 -2.74
N SER A 34 -15.68 1.06 -2.15
CA SER A 34 -16.93 1.29 -1.43
C SER A 34 -18.14 1.31 -2.38
N ASP A 35 -17.99 1.88 -3.57
CA ASP A 35 -19.03 1.83 -4.59
C ASP A 35 -19.28 0.39 -5.06
N THR A 36 -18.21 -0.40 -5.23
CA THR A 36 -18.32 -1.82 -5.56
C THR A 36 -19.06 -2.58 -4.45
N ALA A 37 -18.75 -2.32 -3.19
CA ALA A 37 -19.47 -2.96 -2.07
C ALA A 37 -20.96 -2.62 -2.08
N ARG A 38 -21.34 -1.37 -2.39
CA ARG A 38 -22.75 -0.98 -2.52
C ARG A 38 -23.45 -1.74 -3.63
N LEU A 39 -22.81 -1.90 -4.79
CA LEU A 39 -23.35 -2.66 -5.91
C LEU A 39 -23.52 -4.16 -5.60
N LEU A 40 -22.71 -4.71 -4.71
CA LEU A 40 -22.77 -6.10 -4.26
C LEU A 40 -23.71 -6.32 -3.04
N GLY A 41 -24.58 -5.38 -2.75
CA GLY A 41 -25.56 -5.49 -1.67
C GLY A 41 -25.15 -4.82 -0.36
N GLY A 42 -24.05 -4.10 -0.35
CA GLY A 42 -23.55 -3.33 0.79
C GLY A 42 -22.85 -4.16 1.87
N GLU A 43 -22.08 -3.47 2.71
CA GLU A 43 -21.57 -4.07 3.94
C GLU A 43 -22.74 -4.26 4.92
N PRO A 44 -22.89 -5.42 5.60
CA PRO A 44 -21.82 -6.30 6.07
C PRO A 44 -21.56 -7.58 5.26
N GLY A 45 -22.12 -7.75 4.09
CA GLY A 45 -21.97 -8.97 3.29
C GLY A 45 -20.51 -9.34 2.98
N ILE A 46 -20.17 -10.64 3.11
CA ILE A 46 -18.80 -11.11 2.85
C ILE A 46 -18.36 -10.81 1.41
N TRP A 47 -19.24 -11.00 0.44
CA TRP A 47 -18.96 -10.74 -0.97
C TRP A 47 -18.73 -9.26 -1.27
N ALA A 48 -19.48 -8.38 -0.59
CA ALA A 48 -19.29 -6.94 -0.71
C ALA A 48 -17.93 -6.51 -0.15
N ARG A 49 -17.51 -7.06 1.00
CA ARG A 49 -16.19 -6.82 1.59
C ARG A 49 -15.06 -7.35 0.71
N MET A 50 -15.21 -8.56 0.17
CA MET A 50 -14.22 -9.12 -0.77
C MET A 50 -14.12 -8.28 -2.04
N GLY A 51 -15.25 -7.88 -2.63
CA GLY A 51 -15.30 -6.99 -3.79
C GLY A 51 -14.62 -5.65 -3.53
N LYS A 52 -14.91 -5.03 -2.38
CA LYS A 52 -14.25 -3.81 -1.93
C LYS A 52 -12.74 -4.00 -1.86
N GLY A 53 -12.28 -5.04 -1.19
CA GLY A 53 -10.85 -5.34 -1.07
C GLY A 53 -10.19 -5.60 -2.42
N LEU A 54 -10.84 -6.35 -3.30
CA LEU A 54 -10.33 -6.66 -4.64
C LEU A 54 -10.09 -5.37 -5.46
N VAL A 55 -11.09 -4.50 -5.52
CA VAL A 55 -11.00 -3.24 -6.27
C VAL A 55 -9.98 -2.31 -5.64
N TRP A 56 -10.03 -2.17 -4.32
CA TRP A 56 -9.08 -1.31 -3.61
C TRP A 56 -7.63 -1.77 -3.80
N GLY A 57 -7.33 -3.06 -3.58
CA GLY A 57 -6.00 -3.62 -3.81
C GLY A 57 -5.53 -3.51 -5.26
N GLY A 58 -6.45 -3.68 -6.23
CA GLY A 58 -6.18 -3.51 -7.67
C GLY A 58 -5.83 -2.06 -8.03
N VAL A 59 -6.58 -1.09 -7.54
CA VAL A 59 -6.32 0.35 -7.75
C VAL A 59 -4.98 0.74 -7.14
N MET A 60 -4.70 0.29 -5.90
CA MET A 60 -3.41 0.54 -5.25
C MET A 60 -2.25 0.00 -6.08
N ALA A 61 -2.36 -1.23 -6.57
CA ALA A 61 -1.32 -1.82 -7.41
C ALA A 61 -1.16 -1.10 -8.76
N GLY A 62 -2.26 -0.71 -9.39
CA GLY A 62 -2.25 0.02 -10.65
C GLY A 62 -1.50 1.35 -10.55
N LEU A 63 -1.75 2.11 -9.49
CA LEU A 63 -1.11 3.40 -9.26
C LEU A 63 0.34 3.27 -8.74
N HIS A 64 0.68 2.18 -8.04
CA HIS A 64 2.06 1.90 -7.65
C HIS A 64 2.91 1.33 -8.79
N TRP A 65 2.28 0.72 -9.80
CA TRP A 65 2.99 0.01 -10.85
C TRP A 65 4.02 0.86 -11.60
N PRO A 66 3.79 2.13 -11.98
CA PRO A 66 4.81 2.95 -12.64
C PRO A 66 6.14 2.99 -11.88
N ILE A 67 6.08 2.95 -10.54
CA ILE A 67 7.27 2.94 -9.67
C ILE A 67 7.89 1.55 -9.64
N VAL A 68 7.10 0.51 -9.39
CA VAL A 68 7.59 -0.88 -9.28
C VAL A 68 8.12 -1.43 -10.59
N ARG A 69 7.63 -0.95 -11.73
CA ARG A 69 8.14 -1.29 -13.07
C ARG A 69 9.64 -1.02 -13.18
N ALA A 70 10.12 0.07 -12.59
CA ALA A 70 11.54 0.41 -12.59
C ALA A 70 12.40 -0.63 -11.84
N GLY A 71 11.80 -1.44 -10.96
CA GLY A 71 12.42 -2.57 -10.27
C GLY A 71 12.29 -3.91 -11.01
N GLY A 72 11.82 -3.93 -12.27
CA GLY A 72 11.71 -5.14 -13.09
C GLY A 72 10.51 -6.03 -12.76
N VAL A 73 9.54 -5.55 -11.97
CA VAL A 73 8.36 -6.32 -11.56
C VAL A 73 7.31 -6.36 -12.67
N LEU A 74 6.75 -7.55 -12.94
CA LEU A 74 5.68 -7.72 -13.91
C LEU A 74 4.33 -7.20 -13.38
N PRO A 75 3.62 -6.35 -14.16
CA PRO A 75 2.40 -5.69 -13.70
C PRO A 75 1.29 -6.66 -13.33
N THR A 76 1.07 -7.68 -14.13
CA THR A 76 -0.02 -8.65 -13.92
C THR A 76 0.12 -9.40 -12.60
N ARG A 77 1.33 -9.83 -12.23
CA ARG A 77 1.59 -10.51 -10.97
C ARG A 77 1.42 -9.60 -9.78
N PHE A 78 1.88 -8.35 -9.91
CA PHE A 78 1.77 -7.38 -8.84
C PHE A 78 0.31 -6.95 -8.61
N LEU A 79 -0.44 -6.70 -9.70
CA LEU A 79 -1.88 -6.42 -9.64
C LEU A 79 -2.65 -7.58 -9.00
N ALA A 80 -2.44 -8.80 -9.49
CA ALA A 80 -3.13 -9.98 -8.97
C ALA A 80 -2.84 -10.21 -7.49
N ALA A 81 -1.57 -10.13 -7.08
CA ALA A 81 -1.18 -10.31 -5.68
C ALA A 81 -1.81 -9.27 -4.75
N SER A 82 -1.86 -8.01 -5.18
CA SER A 82 -2.45 -6.92 -4.40
C SER A 82 -3.96 -7.05 -4.30
N ALA A 83 -4.63 -7.32 -5.43
CA ALA A 83 -6.08 -7.46 -5.49
C ALA A 83 -6.56 -8.66 -4.66
N VAL A 84 -5.96 -9.84 -4.87
CA VAL A 84 -6.32 -11.07 -4.13
C VAL A 84 -5.94 -10.96 -2.67
N GLY A 85 -4.74 -10.46 -2.35
CA GLY A 85 -4.30 -10.26 -0.98
C GLY A 85 -5.26 -9.36 -0.21
N PHE A 86 -5.67 -8.25 -0.78
CA PHE A 86 -6.56 -7.32 -0.11
C PHE A 86 -8.03 -7.78 -0.12
N ALA A 87 -8.46 -8.54 -1.13
CA ALA A 87 -9.76 -9.20 -1.13
C ALA A 87 -9.93 -10.18 0.04
N ALA A 88 -8.86 -10.85 0.45
CA ALA A 88 -8.85 -11.70 1.64
C ALA A 88 -8.63 -10.88 2.94
N GLY A 89 -7.72 -9.93 2.92
CA GLY A 89 -7.32 -9.16 4.10
C GLY A 89 -8.40 -8.22 4.62
N TYR A 90 -9.14 -7.58 3.74
CA TYR A 90 -10.18 -6.62 4.13
C TYR A 90 -11.31 -7.28 4.94
N PRO A 91 -11.98 -8.35 4.45
CA PRO A 91 -13.01 -9.01 5.25
C PRO A 91 -12.46 -9.63 6.54
N LEU A 92 -11.24 -10.18 6.51
CA LEU A 92 -10.63 -10.76 7.70
C LEU A 92 -10.39 -9.70 8.79
N GLY A 93 -9.79 -8.56 8.44
CA GLY A 93 -9.56 -7.48 9.38
C GLY A 93 -10.86 -6.93 9.97
N GLN A 94 -11.91 -6.76 9.14
CA GLN A 94 -13.23 -6.36 9.60
C GLN A 94 -13.86 -7.40 10.54
N THR A 95 -13.64 -8.68 10.29
CA THR A 95 -14.12 -9.75 11.16
C THR A 95 -13.38 -9.76 12.50
N ILE A 96 -12.07 -9.62 12.49
CA ILE A 96 -11.25 -9.50 13.71
C ILE A 96 -11.74 -8.32 14.55
N GLN A 97 -11.90 -7.16 13.93
CA GLN A 97 -12.43 -5.97 14.62
C GLN A 97 -13.80 -6.25 15.25
N GLY A 98 -14.73 -6.82 14.47
CA GLY A 98 -16.07 -7.12 14.95
C GLY A 98 -16.08 -8.09 16.13
N ILE A 99 -15.30 -9.16 16.08
CA ILE A 99 -15.20 -10.13 17.17
C ILE A 99 -14.65 -9.47 18.44
N LEU A 100 -13.56 -8.72 18.34
CA LEU A 100 -12.91 -8.11 19.50
C LEU A 100 -13.75 -7.00 20.13
N VAL A 101 -14.47 -6.24 19.32
CA VAL A 101 -15.40 -5.20 19.79
C VAL A 101 -16.64 -5.82 20.47
N LEU A 102 -17.28 -6.78 19.81
CA LEU A 102 -18.57 -7.34 20.27
C LEU A 102 -18.41 -8.28 21.46
N HIS A 103 -17.38 -9.11 21.47
CA HIS A 103 -17.24 -10.15 22.49
C HIS A 103 -16.30 -9.79 23.63
N TRP A 104 -15.34 -8.91 23.40
CA TRP A 104 -14.28 -8.63 24.38
C TRP A 104 -14.19 -7.15 24.76
N SER A 105 -15.04 -6.29 24.20
CA SER A 105 -15.06 -4.84 24.43
C SER A 105 -13.70 -4.16 24.16
N LEU A 106 -12.86 -4.78 23.33
CA LEU A 106 -11.51 -4.33 22.99
C LEU A 106 -11.52 -3.42 21.77
N ASN A 107 -12.25 -2.31 21.85
CA ASN A 107 -12.44 -1.39 20.72
C ASN A 107 -11.13 -0.97 20.03
N TRP A 108 -10.17 -0.52 20.82
CA TRP A 108 -8.87 -0.06 20.31
C TRP A 108 -8.01 -1.20 19.79
N THR A 109 -7.91 -2.29 20.55
CA THR A 109 -7.12 -3.46 20.15
C THR A 109 -7.68 -4.09 18.87
N GLY A 110 -9.01 -4.25 18.78
CA GLY A 110 -9.67 -4.78 17.59
C GLY A 110 -9.41 -3.91 16.37
N TYR A 111 -9.47 -2.61 16.54
CA TYR A 111 -9.17 -1.66 15.47
C TYR A 111 -7.72 -1.75 14.98
N TRP A 112 -6.75 -1.73 15.90
CA TRP A 112 -5.34 -1.83 15.53
C TRP A 112 -4.97 -3.15 14.87
N LEU A 113 -5.55 -4.27 15.32
CA LEU A 113 -5.37 -5.56 14.68
C LEU A 113 -5.99 -5.60 13.28
N ALA A 114 -7.15 -4.95 13.08
CA ALA A 114 -7.75 -4.86 11.75
C ALA A 114 -6.86 -4.11 10.77
N VAL A 115 -6.37 -2.91 11.12
CA VAL A 115 -5.51 -2.12 10.22
C VAL A 115 -4.15 -2.79 9.98
N ALA A 116 -3.58 -3.46 10.98
CA ALA A 116 -2.38 -4.27 10.79
C ALA A 116 -2.62 -5.45 9.83
N THR A 117 -3.78 -6.09 9.93
CA THR A 117 -4.20 -7.17 9.02
C THR A 117 -4.29 -6.67 7.59
N PHE A 118 -4.87 -5.48 7.35
CA PHE A 118 -4.90 -4.89 6.01
C PHE A 118 -3.49 -4.70 5.45
N GLY A 119 -2.58 -4.16 6.24
CA GLY A 119 -1.18 -3.96 5.85
C GLY A 119 -0.46 -5.27 5.54
N LEU A 120 -0.67 -6.32 6.34
CA LEU A 120 -0.06 -7.63 6.14
C LEU A 120 -0.59 -8.31 4.88
N PHE A 121 -1.90 -8.36 4.70
CA PHE A 121 -2.51 -9.03 3.54
C PHE A 121 -2.29 -8.31 2.22
N LEU A 122 -2.00 -7.02 2.25
CA LEU A 122 -1.51 -6.29 1.09
C LEU A 122 0.01 -6.49 0.92
N GLY A 123 0.77 -6.31 1.99
CA GLY A 123 2.24 -6.27 1.94
C GLY A 123 2.89 -7.63 1.69
N VAL A 124 2.39 -8.72 2.28
CA VAL A 124 2.99 -10.06 2.16
C VAL A 124 2.91 -10.63 0.74
N PRO A 125 1.76 -10.61 0.04
CA PRO A 125 1.70 -11.04 -1.36
C PRO A 125 2.59 -10.20 -2.29
N GLN A 126 2.66 -8.89 -2.06
CA GLN A 126 3.54 -8.01 -2.81
C GLN A 126 5.02 -8.30 -2.51
N TRP A 127 5.38 -8.50 -1.24
CA TRP A 127 6.73 -8.93 -0.85
C TRP A 127 7.14 -10.23 -1.56
N TRP A 128 6.24 -11.22 -1.64
CA TRP A 128 6.52 -12.48 -2.33
C TRP A 128 6.97 -12.28 -3.78
N ILE A 129 6.43 -11.25 -4.43
CA ILE A 129 6.84 -10.86 -5.78
C ILE A 129 8.15 -10.08 -5.75
N PHE A 130 8.24 -9.08 -4.88
CA PHE A 130 9.39 -8.21 -4.77
C PHE A 130 10.68 -8.95 -4.41
N ARG A 131 10.62 -9.99 -3.58
CA ARG A 131 11.80 -10.75 -3.14
C ARG A 131 12.59 -11.38 -4.29
N ARG A 132 11.97 -11.57 -5.45
CA ARG A 132 12.62 -12.08 -6.65
C ARG A 132 13.37 -11.01 -7.44
N HIS A 133 13.09 -9.75 -7.17
CA HIS A 133 13.59 -8.60 -7.91
C HIS A 133 14.34 -7.59 -7.04
N MET A 134 14.09 -7.60 -5.72
CA MET A 134 14.59 -6.57 -4.81
C MET A 134 15.22 -7.17 -3.56
N LYS A 135 16.50 -6.81 -3.27
CA LYS A 135 17.28 -7.36 -2.15
C LYS A 135 16.67 -7.11 -0.76
N ARG A 136 15.98 -5.99 -0.59
CA ARG A 136 15.40 -5.57 0.71
C ARG A 136 13.87 -5.63 0.72
N ALA A 137 13.30 -6.51 -0.10
CA ALA A 137 11.85 -6.62 -0.28
C ALA A 137 11.07 -6.84 1.02
N GLY A 138 11.65 -7.49 2.03
CA GLY A 138 10.99 -7.72 3.32
C GLY A 138 10.58 -6.44 4.05
N LEU A 139 11.30 -5.33 3.85
CA LEU A 139 10.94 -4.05 4.44
C LEU A 139 9.65 -3.47 3.86
N TRP A 140 9.22 -3.95 2.68
CA TRP A 140 7.93 -3.56 2.13
C TRP A 140 6.75 -3.91 3.02
N VAL A 141 6.81 -5.08 3.67
CA VAL A 141 5.76 -5.49 4.61
C VAL A 141 5.68 -4.50 5.78
N LEU A 142 6.83 -4.05 6.30
CA LEU A 142 6.87 -3.04 7.36
C LEU A 142 6.29 -1.71 6.89
N PHE A 143 6.66 -1.23 5.70
CA PHE A 143 6.10 0.00 5.14
C PHE A 143 4.59 -0.11 4.93
N SER A 144 4.11 -1.26 4.45
CA SER A 144 2.68 -1.51 4.26
C SER A 144 1.93 -1.48 5.59
N VAL A 145 2.39 -2.23 6.59
CA VAL A 145 1.77 -2.27 7.92
C VAL A 145 1.81 -0.88 8.58
N THR A 146 2.97 -0.22 8.57
CA THR A 146 3.12 1.11 9.16
C THR A 146 2.23 2.14 8.47
N GLY A 147 2.12 2.10 7.14
CA GLY A 147 1.21 2.96 6.38
C GLY A 147 -0.24 2.79 6.82
N TRP A 148 -0.70 1.55 6.96
CA TRP A 148 -2.04 1.24 7.46
C TRP A 148 -2.23 1.66 8.93
N MET A 149 -1.24 1.48 9.77
CA MET A 149 -1.29 1.93 11.17
C MET A 149 -1.42 3.45 11.26
N LEU A 150 -0.68 4.20 10.46
CA LEU A 150 -0.80 5.67 10.43
C LEU A 150 -2.13 6.13 9.83
N THR A 151 -2.66 5.43 8.83
CA THR A 151 -4.03 5.65 8.34
C THR A 151 -5.03 5.46 9.47
N GLY A 152 -4.89 4.39 10.23
CA GLY A 152 -5.71 4.12 11.39
C GLY A 152 -5.62 5.23 12.45
N LEU A 153 -4.43 5.73 12.73
CA LEU A 153 -4.21 6.84 13.64
C LEU A 153 -4.87 8.14 13.14
N ALA A 154 -4.81 8.39 11.83
CA ALA A 154 -5.48 9.53 11.22
C ALA A 154 -7.00 9.42 11.34
N TRP A 155 -7.58 8.25 11.13
CA TRP A 155 -9.02 8.02 11.29
C TRP A 155 -9.53 8.28 12.70
N ILE A 156 -8.71 7.97 13.71
CA ILE A 156 -9.08 8.15 15.12
C ILE A 156 -9.06 9.63 15.52
N ASN A 157 -8.05 10.37 15.05
CA ASN A 157 -7.80 11.75 15.51
C ASN A 157 -8.46 12.80 14.59
N PHE A 158 -8.64 12.46 13.31
CA PHE A 158 -9.24 13.33 12.31
C PHE A 158 -10.44 12.57 11.73
N ARG A 159 -11.55 13.22 11.49
CA ARG A 159 -12.73 12.54 10.95
C ARG A 159 -12.38 11.78 9.67
N ALA A 160 -12.78 10.51 9.61
CA ALA A 160 -12.60 9.68 8.43
C ALA A 160 -13.21 10.35 7.19
N GLY A 161 -12.44 10.45 6.12
CA GLY A 161 -12.89 11.02 4.86
C GLY A 161 -12.30 12.37 4.49
N ASP A 162 -11.55 13.02 5.38
CA ASP A 162 -10.92 14.32 5.08
C ASP A 162 -9.64 14.17 4.22
N GLY A 163 -9.31 12.95 3.79
CA GLY A 163 -8.14 12.65 2.95
C GLY A 163 -6.81 12.61 3.70
N LEU A 164 -6.75 13.02 4.96
CA LEU A 164 -5.53 12.99 5.78
C LEU A 164 -5.03 11.56 6.03
N ASP A 165 -5.94 10.61 6.13
CA ASP A 165 -5.68 9.18 6.20
C ASP A 165 -4.95 8.68 4.94
N SER A 166 -5.40 9.10 3.77
CA SER A 166 -4.77 8.77 2.49
C SER A 166 -3.39 9.40 2.34
N ILE A 167 -3.20 10.63 2.84
CA ILE A 167 -1.90 11.31 2.86
C ILE A 167 -0.94 10.58 3.79
N ALA A 168 -1.37 10.21 5.01
CA ALA A 168 -0.55 9.46 5.97
C ALA A 168 -0.06 8.13 5.37
N TYR A 169 -0.95 7.37 4.74
CA TYR A 169 -0.59 6.18 3.99
C TYR A 169 0.41 6.48 2.87
N GLY A 170 0.12 7.49 2.06
CA GLY A 170 0.91 7.87 0.89
C GLY A 170 2.33 8.27 1.23
N ILE A 171 2.55 8.98 2.33
CA ILE A 171 3.88 9.36 2.79
C ILE A 171 4.73 8.12 3.06
N VAL A 172 4.24 7.20 3.89
CA VAL A 172 5.03 6.03 4.30
C VAL A 172 5.24 5.07 3.14
N THR A 173 4.18 4.69 2.46
CA THR A 173 4.26 3.68 1.39
C THR A 173 4.91 4.24 0.13
N GLY A 174 4.66 5.51 -0.21
CA GLY A 174 5.30 6.18 -1.34
C GLY A 174 6.80 6.32 -1.15
N ILE A 175 7.24 6.78 0.03
CA ILE A 175 8.67 6.82 0.38
C ILE A 175 9.24 5.40 0.37
N GLY A 176 8.60 4.46 1.07
CA GLY A 176 9.05 3.08 1.15
C GLY A 176 9.25 2.44 -0.23
N LEU A 177 8.31 2.64 -1.15
CA LEU A 177 8.35 2.08 -2.48
C LEU A 177 9.48 2.67 -3.34
N VAL A 178 9.59 4.01 -3.35
CA VAL A 178 10.66 4.69 -4.09
C VAL A 178 12.04 4.30 -3.54
N TRP A 179 12.18 4.24 -2.21
CA TRP A 179 13.42 3.82 -1.57
C TRP A 179 13.78 2.38 -1.95
N LEU A 180 12.80 1.49 -1.93
CA LEU A 180 13.00 0.08 -2.26
C LEU A 180 13.53 -0.08 -3.71
N VAL A 181 12.91 0.59 -4.66
CA VAL A 181 13.32 0.56 -6.07
C VAL A 181 14.70 1.18 -6.25
N ARG A 182 14.96 2.32 -5.61
CA ARG A 182 16.26 3.00 -5.70
C ARG A 182 17.41 2.18 -5.12
N SER A 183 17.14 1.41 -4.06
CA SER A 183 18.16 0.57 -3.44
C SER A 183 18.66 -0.57 -4.35
N GLN A 184 18.02 -0.78 -5.50
CA GLN A 184 18.45 -1.76 -6.53
C GLN A 184 19.31 -1.14 -7.63
N LEU A 185 19.28 0.17 -7.78
CA LEU A 185 20.09 0.83 -8.80
C LEU A 185 21.57 0.74 -8.41
N PRO A 186 22.47 0.40 -9.35
CA PRO A 186 23.89 0.40 -9.06
C PRO A 186 24.32 1.80 -8.59
N GLU A 187 25.17 1.82 -7.57
CA GLU A 187 25.78 3.08 -7.15
C GLU A 187 26.50 3.69 -8.36
N PRO A 188 26.32 5.00 -8.62
CA PRO A 188 27.11 5.66 -9.65
C PRO A 188 28.58 5.44 -9.31
N GLU A 189 29.31 4.80 -10.25
CA GLU A 189 30.76 4.61 -10.10
C GLU A 189 31.35 5.95 -9.64
N ARG A 190 31.88 5.99 -8.43
CA ARG A 190 32.70 7.09 -7.98
C ARG A 190 33.93 7.03 -8.87
N LYS A 191 33.91 7.75 -10.00
CA LYS A 191 35.11 7.97 -10.79
C LYS A 191 36.10 8.56 -9.83
N GLY A 192 37.12 7.74 -9.48
CA GLY A 192 38.21 8.17 -8.65
C GLY A 192 38.80 9.45 -9.26
N VAL A 193 38.69 10.53 -8.52
CA VAL A 193 39.52 11.70 -8.72
C VAL A 193 40.85 11.32 -8.08
N SER A 194 41.71 10.74 -8.91
CA SER A 194 43.14 10.61 -8.62
C SER A 194 43.86 11.84 -9.03
#